data_8779d91068320ed773d1e16a80a066d2
#
_entry.id   8779d91068320ed773d1e16a80a066d2
#
_cell.length_a   1.000
_cell.length_b   1.000
_cell.length_c   1.000
_cell.angle_alpha   90.00
_cell.angle_beta   90.00
_cell.angle_gamma   90.00
#
_symmetry.space_group_name_H-M   'P 1'
#
loop_
_entity.id
_entity.type
_entity.pdbx_description
1 polymer ?
#
loop_
_entity_poly.entity_id
_entity_poly.type
_entity_poly.pdbx_seq_one_letter_code
_entity_poly.pdbx_strand_id
1 'polypeptide(L)'
;MHYADAPYRHDLADGSAEWSCHWITADDGTKLRVCNWTQATPRGTVFVFQGRTEYIEKYGRIAQMLVQCGWNVLAIDWRGQGYSERPEHDPMQGYVEHFAQYQKDIDALIDYAKSIDLPKPWNMVGHSMGGCIGLRALHRRGNEFDHATFSAPMWGIEFG
;
A
#
# COMPACT_ATOMS: atom_id res chain seq x y z
N MET A 1 -10.97 6.26 15.34
CA MET A 1 -10.16 7.43 14.86
C MET A 1 -10.79 7.97 13.61
N HIS A 2 -10.79 9.28 13.38
CA HIS A 2 -11.29 9.86 12.12
C HIS A 2 -10.08 10.28 11.29
N TYR A 3 -9.88 9.65 10.14
CA TYR A 3 -8.84 10.01 9.17
C TYR A 3 -9.39 11.05 8.20
N ALA A 4 -8.56 12.00 7.78
CA ALA A 4 -8.94 12.95 6.75
C ALA A 4 -9.01 12.27 5.38
N ASP A 5 -10.01 12.60 4.59
CA ASP A 5 -10.18 12.07 3.24
C ASP A 5 -9.00 12.47 2.34
N ALA A 6 -8.58 11.52 1.51
CA ALA A 6 -7.56 11.71 0.50
C ALA A 6 -8.15 11.61 -0.91
N PRO A 7 -7.58 12.29 -1.91
CA PRO A 7 -8.10 12.25 -3.28
C PRO A 7 -7.93 10.86 -3.91
N TYR A 8 -8.87 10.50 -4.78
CA TYR A 8 -8.79 9.34 -5.67
C TYR A 8 -9.16 9.77 -7.09
N ARG A 9 -8.32 9.44 -8.05
CA ARG A 9 -8.49 9.81 -9.46
C ARG A 9 -9.26 8.73 -10.21
N HIS A 10 -10.56 8.81 -10.18
CA HIS A 10 -11.47 7.89 -10.85
C HIS A 10 -11.25 7.80 -12.36
N ASP A 11 -10.79 8.91 -12.94
CA ASP A 11 -10.48 9.04 -14.37
C ASP A 11 -9.20 8.29 -14.78
N LEU A 12 -8.35 7.93 -13.83
CA LEU A 12 -7.12 7.16 -14.03
C LEU A 12 -7.25 5.70 -13.61
N ALA A 13 -8.31 5.37 -12.88
CA ALA A 13 -8.52 4.05 -12.32
C ALA A 13 -9.36 3.18 -13.25
N ASP A 14 -8.85 2.01 -13.61
CA ASP A 14 -9.67 0.96 -14.20
C ASP A 14 -10.36 0.19 -13.06
N GLY A 15 -11.69 0.31 -12.97
CA GLY A 15 -12.48 -0.42 -12.00
C GLY A 15 -13.42 0.48 -11.20
N SER A 16 -14.54 -0.07 -10.75
CA SER A 16 -15.65 0.66 -10.15
C SER A 16 -16.07 0.14 -8.77
N ALA A 17 -15.20 -0.52 -8.05
CA ALA A 17 -15.50 -0.94 -6.68
C ALA A 17 -15.62 0.28 -5.76
N GLU A 18 -16.45 0.18 -4.73
CA GLU A 18 -16.49 1.18 -3.66
C GLU A 18 -15.14 1.28 -2.98
N TRP A 19 -14.64 2.50 -2.84
CA TRP A 19 -13.33 2.81 -2.28
C TRP A 19 -13.43 3.92 -1.22
N SER A 20 -12.43 3.94 -0.36
CA SER A 20 -12.24 5.00 0.63
C SER A 20 -10.75 5.28 0.74
N CYS A 21 -10.34 6.51 0.44
CA CYS A 21 -8.93 6.91 0.52
C CYS A 21 -8.72 7.90 1.66
N HIS A 22 -7.66 7.71 2.43
CA HIS A 22 -7.37 8.51 3.60
C HIS A 22 -5.90 8.92 3.66
N TRP A 23 -5.66 9.99 4.42
CA TRP A 23 -4.32 10.38 4.82
C TRP A 23 -3.95 9.72 6.14
N ILE A 24 -2.79 9.10 6.17
CA ILE A 24 -2.14 8.60 7.40
C ILE A 24 -0.77 9.27 7.55
N THR A 25 -0.18 9.15 8.74
CA THR A 25 1.14 9.74 9.01
C THR A 25 2.04 8.67 9.61
N ALA A 26 3.23 8.49 9.04
CA ALA A 26 4.27 7.64 9.59
C ALA A 26 4.89 8.25 10.86
N ASP A 27 5.65 7.45 11.63
CA ASP A 27 6.27 7.87 12.90
C ASP A 27 7.27 9.04 12.75
N ASP A 28 7.81 9.22 11.56
CA ASP A 28 8.72 10.32 11.22
C ASP A 28 8.01 11.57 10.66
N GLY A 29 6.69 11.61 10.73
CA GLY A 29 5.87 12.72 10.26
C GLY A 29 5.51 12.67 8.77
N THR A 30 6.03 11.72 8.00
CA THR A 30 5.74 11.61 6.55
C THR A 30 4.27 11.34 6.32
N LYS A 31 3.61 12.18 5.51
CA LYS A 31 2.22 12.03 5.12
C LYS A 31 2.07 11.04 3.98
N LEU A 32 1.25 10.03 4.18
CA LEU A 32 1.04 8.93 3.25
C LEU A 32 -0.42 8.83 2.84
N ARG A 33 -0.67 8.49 1.58
CA ARG A 33 -2.01 8.18 1.10
C ARG A 33 -2.24 6.66 1.13
N VAL A 34 -3.38 6.26 1.68
CA VAL A 34 -3.86 4.87 1.64
C VAL A 34 -5.24 4.83 1.01
N CYS A 35 -5.60 3.71 0.41
CA CYS A 35 -6.93 3.48 -0.11
C CYS A 35 -7.36 2.05 0.18
N ASN A 36 -8.61 1.89 0.65
CA ASN A 36 -9.20 0.59 0.89
C ASN A 36 -10.46 0.40 0.03
N TRP A 37 -10.64 -0.82 -0.46
CA TRP A 37 -11.84 -1.30 -1.12
C TRP A 37 -12.43 -2.38 -0.23
N THR A 38 -13.69 -2.23 0.12
CA THR A 38 -14.37 -3.11 1.08
C THR A 38 -15.60 -3.76 0.46
N GLN A 39 -16.01 -4.86 1.06
CA GLN A 39 -17.26 -5.54 0.74
C GLN A 39 -17.96 -6.03 2.01
N ALA A 40 -19.25 -6.38 1.93
CA ALA A 40 -20.09 -6.61 3.10
C ALA A 40 -19.69 -7.84 3.94
N THR A 41 -19.18 -8.91 3.32
CA THR A 41 -18.83 -10.17 3.98
C THR A 41 -17.44 -10.66 3.56
N PRO A 42 -16.38 -9.97 3.98
CA PRO A 42 -15.04 -10.24 3.51
C PRO A 42 -14.45 -11.53 4.09
N ARG A 43 -13.69 -12.25 3.26
CA ARG A 43 -12.91 -13.43 3.67
C ARG A 43 -11.64 -13.05 4.44
N GLY A 44 -11.26 -11.79 4.40
CA GLY A 44 -10.03 -11.21 4.95
C GLY A 44 -9.60 -10.01 4.14
N THR A 45 -8.35 -9.57 4.28
CA THR A 45 -7.82 -8.39 3.61
C THR A 45 -6.55 -8.71 2.83
N VAL A 46 -6.42 -8.18 1.62
CA VAL A 46 -5.22 -8.24 0.80
C VAL A 46 -4.55 -6.86 0.79
N PHE A 47 -3.33 -6.81 1.29
CA PHE A 47 -2.46 -5.63 1.21
C PHE A 47 -1.73 -5.64 -0.12
N VAL A 48 -1.84 -4.58 -0.90
CA VAL A 48 -1.18 -4.43 -2.20
C VAL A 48 0.01 -3.50 -2.05
N PHE A 49 1.21 -4.05 -2.21
CA PHE A 49 2.49 -3.36 -2.16
C PHE A 49 3.00 -3.15 -3.57
N GLN A 50 2.80 -1.95 -4.06
CA GLN A 50 3.09 -1.56 -5.43
C GLN A 50 4.58 -1.36 -5.71
N GLY A 51 4.94 -1.39 -6.98
CA GLY A 51 6.30 -1.17 -7.46
C GLY A 51 6.73 0.30 -7.42
N ARG A 52 7.94 0.55 -7.89
CA ARG A 52 8.46 1.91 -8.03
C ARG A 52 7.71 2.66 -9.13
N THR A 53 7.46 3.96 -8.91
CA THR A 53 6.75 4.87 -9.83
C THR A 53 5.30 4.47 -10.13
N GLU A 54 4.74 3.63 -9.28
CA GLU A 54 3.34 3.24 -9.33
C GLU A 54 2.51 4.03 -8.30
N TYR A 55 1.20 3.97 -8.43
CA TYR A 55 0.25 4.71 -7.60
C TYR A 55 -1.04 3.89 -7.43
N ILE A 56 -1.81 4.23 -6.43
CA ILE A 56 -2.99 3.47 -5.98
C ILE A 56 -3.98 3.19 -7.13
N GLU A 57 -4.29 4.19 -7.96
CA GLU A 57 -5.29 4.07 -9.04
C GLU A 57 -4.94 3.01 -10.08
N LYS A 58 -3.64 2.78 -10.33
CA LYS A 58 -3.17 1.71 -11.23
C LYS A 58 -3.65 0.33 -10.80
N TYR A 59 -3.91 0.15 -9.52
CA TYR A 59 -4.36 -1.11 -8.94
C TYR A 59 -5.88 -1.24 -8.80
N GLY A 60 -6.66 -0.25 -9.25
CA GLY A 60 -8.11 -0.25 -9.15
C GLY A 60 -8.77 -1.49 -9.76
N ARG A 61 -8.30 -1.93 -10.94
CA ARG A 61 -8.78 -3.16 -11.59
C ARG A 61 -8.46 -4.43 -10.79
N ILE A 62 -7.25 -4.51 -10.23
CA ILE A 62 -6.84 -5.65 -9.39
C ILE A 62 -7.66 -5.65 -8.09
N ALA A 63 -7.83 -4.48 -7.48
CA ALA A 63 -8.65 -4.33 -6.29
C ALA A 63 -10.10 -4.78 -6.55
N GLN A 64 -10.70 -4.36 -7.66
CA GLN A 64 -12.03 -4.81 -8.05
C GLN A 64 -12.12 -6.33 -8.20
N MET A 65 -11.15 -6.97 -8.85
CA MET A 65 -11.12 -8.43 -8.99
C MET A 65 -11.02 -9.13 -7.64
N LEU A 66 -10.17 -8.64 -6.75
CA LEU A 66 -10.03 -9.20 -5.40
C LEU A 66 -11.31 -9.03 -4.58
N VAL A 67 -11.97 -7.88 -4.67
CA VAL A 67 -13.27 -7.63 -4.02
C VAL A 67 -14.33 -8.59 -4.55
N GLN A 68 -14.39 -8.83 -5.86
CA GLN A 68 -15.28 -9.83 -6.47
C GLN A 68 -14.98 -11.28 -6.01
N CYS A 69 -13.71 -11.55 -5.65
CA CYS A 69 -13.30 -12.82 -5.04
C CYS A 69 -13.56 -12.90 -3.52
N GLY A 70 -14.16 -11.86 -2.94
CA GLY A 70 -14.55 -11.84 -1.53
C GLY A 70 -13.47 -11.27 -0.59
N TRP A 71 -12.48 -10.53 -1.07
CA TRP A 71 -11.45 -9.92 -0.25
C TRP A 71 -11.65 -8.42 -0.10
N ASN A 72 -11.39 -7.88 1.09
CA ASN A 72 -11.07 -6.47 1.19
C ASN A 72 -9.67 -6.21 0.65
N VAL A 73 -9.41 -5.01 0.17
CA VAL A 73 -8.10 -4.62 -0.36
C VAL A 73 -7.64 -3.35 0.32
N LEU A 74 -6.36 -3.28 0.66
CA LEU A 74 -5.70 -2.09 1.18
C LEU A 74 -4.43 -1.83 0.39
N ALA A 75 -4.29 -0.62 -0.16
CA ALA A 75 -3.12 -0.17 -0.90
C ALA A 75 -2.57 1.14 -0.32
N ILE A 76 -1.30 1.40 -0.57
CA ILE A 76 -0.59 2.59 -0.11
C ILE A 76 0.18 3.21 -1.27
N ASP A 77 0.18 4.54 -1.37
CA ASP A 77 1.26 5.23 -2.07
C ASP A 77 2.46 5.32 -1.13
N TRP A 78 3.58 4.72 -1.53
CA TRP A 78 4.82 4.83 -0.78
C TRP A 78 5.28 6.29 -0.68
N ARG A 79 6.04 6.65 0.38
CA ARG A 79 6.72 7.94 0.44
C ARG A 79 7.47 8.23 -0.87
N GLY A 80 7.41 9.46 -1.34
CA GLY A 80 8.00 9.89 -2.60
C GLY A 80 7.24 9.46 -3.86
N GLN A 81 6.08 8.81 -3.75
CA GLN A 81 5.30 8.30 -4.89
C GLN A 81 3.81 8.62 -4.77
N GLY A 82 3.11 8.54 -5.89
CA GLY A 82 1.68 8.85 -5.95
C GLY A 82 1.36 10.23 -5.39
N TYR A 83 0.38 10.30 -4.49
CA TYR A 83 0.04 11.51 -3.74
C TYR A 83 0.65 11.57 -2.34
N SER A 84 1.39 10.55 -1.91
CA SER A 84 2.15 10.60 -0.66
C SER A 84 3.22 11.70 -0.72
N GLU A 85 3.65 12.15 0.46
CA GLU A 85 4.61 13.25 0.59
C GLU A 85 5.87 13.03 -0.25
N ARG A 86 6.30 14.10 -0.91
CA ARG A 86 7.46 14.15 -1.79
C ARG A 86 8.41 15.24 -1.33
N PRO A 87 9.72 15.18 -1.69
CA PRO A 87 10.63 16.27 -1.42
C PRO A 87 10.13 17.58 -2.04
N GLU A 88 10.11 18.67 -1.25
CA GLU A 88 9.62 19.97 -1.71
C GLU A 88 10.41 20.53 -2.90
N HIS A 89 11.73 20.25 -2.95
CA HIS A 89 12.62 20.79 -3.97
C HIS A 89 12.47 20.12 -5.35
N ASP A 90 11.95 18.88 -5.39
CA ASP A 90 11.67 18.18 -6.64
C ASP A 90 10.53 17.17 -6.47
N PRO A 91 9.28 17.59 -6.73
CA PRO A 91 8.11 16.70 -6.60
C PRO A 91 8.11 15.55 -7.60
N MET A 92 8.92 15.58 -8.65
CA MET A 92 9.04 14.50 -9.63
C MET A 92 10.05 13.44 -9.22
N GLN A 93 10.90 13.75 -8.26
CA GLN A 93 11.89 12.82 -7.74
C GLN A 93 11.22 11.82 -6.78
N GLY A 94 11.18 10.55 -7.16
CA GLY A 94 10.77 9.46 -6.27
C GLY A 94 11.89 9.14 -5.26
N TYR A 95 12.18 10.08 -4.37
CA TYR A 95 13.32 10.01 -3.46
C TYR A 95 12.95 9.34 -2.14
N VAL A 96 13.87 8.54 -1.64
CA VAL A 96 13.91 8.03 -0.27
C VAL A 96 15.38 8.05 0.19
N GLU A 97 15.66 8.62 1.34
CA GLU A 97 17.02 8.72 1.86
C GLU A 97 17.62 7.34 2.16
N HIS A 98 16.81 6.51 2.83
CA HIS A 98 17.18 5.13 3.15
C HIS A 98 16.03 4.18 2.85
N PHE A 99 16.29 3.10 2.13
CA PHE A 99 15.28 2.09 1.81
C PHE A 99 14.56 1.52 3.05
N ALA A 100 15.21 1.57 4.21
CA ALA A 100 14.63 1.19 5.48
C ALA A 100 13.41 2.04 5.90
N GLN A 101 13.29 3.28 5.39
CA GLN A 101 12.19 4.18 5.74
C GLN A 101 10.82 3.67 5.23
N TYR A 102 10.79 2.86 4.17
CA TYR A 102 9.55 2.18 3.75
C TYR A 102 8.97 1.26 4.83
N GLN A 103 9.78 0.84 5.81
CA GLN A 103 9.25 0.05 6.93
C GLN A 103 8.42 0.89 7.90
N LYS A 104 8.64 2.19 7.98
CA LYS A 104 7.80 3.13 8.73
C LYS A 104 6.45 3.32 8.03
N ASP A 105 6.44 3.31 6.70
CA ASP A 105 5.20 3.34 5.91
C ASP A 105 4.36 2.08 6.18
N ILE A 106 5.02 0.91 6.26
CA ILE A 106 4.36 -0.36 6.62
C ILE A 106 3.79 -0.31 8.03
N ASP A 107 4.54 0.23 9.01
CA ASP A 107 4.05 0.35 10.40
C ASP A 107 2.78 1.21 10.44
N ALA A 108 2.80 2.37 9.78
CA ALA A 108 1.64 3.25 9.70
C ALA A 108 0.44 2.60 8.97
N LEU A 109 0.70 1.82 7.91
CA LEU A 109 -0.33 1.09 7.18
C LEU A 109 -0.98 -0.01 8.03
N ILE A 110 -0.18 -0.75 8.80
CA ILE A 110 -0.66 -1.79 9.72
C ILE A 110 -1.50 -1.16 10.84
N ASP A 111 -1.05 -0.06 11.41
CA ASP A 111 -1.78 0.66 12.46
C ASP A 111 -3.11 1.21 11.92
N TYR A 112 -3.12 1.74 10.70
CA TYR A 112 -4.34 2.15 10.03
C TYR A 112 -5.29 0.96 9.86
N ALA A 113 -4.83 -0.17 9.33
CA ALA A 113 -5.64 -1.37 9.11
C ALA A 113 -6.27 -1.88 10.41
N LYS A 114 -5.51 -1.87 11.52
CA LYS A 114 -6.01 -2.21 12.87
C LYS A 114 -7.05 -1.21 13.36
N SER A 115 -6.84 0.08 13.13
CA SER A 115 -7.71 1.15 13.64
C SER A 115 -9.09 1.22 12.97
N ILE A 116 -9.21 0.68 11.77
CA ILE A 116 -10.48 0.56 11.03
C ILE A 116 -11.02 -0.89 11.00
N ASP A 117 -10.49 -1.74 11.85
CA ASP A 117 -10.92 -3.14 12.04
C ASP A 117 -10.95 -3.95 10.74
N LEU A 118 -9.92 -3.82 9.88
CA LEU A 118 -9.85 -4.64 8.66
C LEU A 118 -9.74 -6.13 9.02
N PRO A 119 -10.61 -6.98 8.45
CA PRO A 119 -10.70 -8.40 8.84
C PRO A 119 -9.45 -9.19 8.45
N LYS A 120 -9.06 -10.11 9.33
CA LYS A 120 -8.07 -11.15 9.04
C LYS A 120 -8.74 -12.35 8.35
N PRO A 121 -8.00 -13.25 7.64
CA PRO A 121 -6.54 -13.22 7.50
C PRO A 121 -6.05 -12.04 6.66
N TRP A 122 -4.84 -11.55 6.99
CA TRP A 122 -4.17 -10.52 6.20
C TRP A 122 -3.17 -11.17 5.25
N ASN A 123 -3.39 -10.97 3.96
CA ASN A 123 -2.52 -11.46 2.91
C ASN A 123 -1.80 -10.27 2.25
N MET A 124 -0.59 -10.50 1.76
CA MET A 124 0.20 -9.49 1.09
C MET A 124 0.48 -9.91 -0.37
N VAL A 125 0.30 -8.97 -1.29
CA VAL A 125 0.79 -9.08 -2.67
C VAL A 125 1.82 -7.99 -2.92
N GLY A 126 3.05 -8.37 -3.18
CA GLY A 126 4.14 -7.44 -3.45
C GLY A 126 4.62 -7.51 -4.91
N HIS A 127 4.55 -6.38 -5.62
CA HIS A 127 5.06 -6.27 -6.99
C HIS A 127 6.37 -5.49 -7.02
N SER A 128 7.38 -6.01 -7.76
CA SER A 128 8.65 -5.31 -8.00
C SER A 128 9.28 -4.78 -6.69
N MET A 129 9.49 -3.47 -6.56
CA MET A 129 10.00 -2.83 -5.33
C MET A 129 9.14 -3.15 -4.11
N GLY A 130 7.81 -3.19 -4.26
CA GLY A 130 6.89 -3.58 -3.19
C GLY A 130 7.11 -5.00 -2.69
N GLY A 131 7.60 -5.90 -3.55
CA GLY A 131 8.05 -7.24 -3.14
C GLY A 131 9.25 -7.20 -2.21
N CYS A 132 10.25 -6.37 -2.49
CA CYS A 132 11.42 -6.18 -1.61
C CYS A 132 11.02 -5.54 -0.27
N ILE A 133 10.17 -4.50 -0.31
CA ILE A 133 9.66 -3.85 0.90
C ILE A 133 8.88 -4.86 1.76
N GLY A 134 8.01 -5.65 1.12
CA GLY A 134 7.19 -6.67 1.77
C GLY A 134 8.01 -7.81 2.37
N LEU A 135 9.01 -8.33 1.67
CA LEU A 135 9.91 -9.36 2.21
C LEU A 135 10.61 -8.88 3.49
N ARG A 136 11.08 -7.64 3.48
CA ARG A 136 11.68 -7.03 4.67
C ARG A 136 10.66 -6.86 5.81
N ALA A 137 9.41 -6.53 5.49
CA ALA A 137 8.33 -6.46 6.48
C ALA A 137 8.05 -7.82 7.12
N LEU A 138 7.99 -8.89 6.34
CA LEU A 138 7.84 -10.26 6.84
C LEU A 138 8.99 -10.67 7.77
N HIS A 139 10.22 -10.33 7.39
CA HIS A 139 11.39 -10.61 8.25
C HIS A 139 11.34 -9.87 9.59
N ARG A 140 10.86 -8.63 9.60
CA ARG A 140 10.83 -7.79 10.81
C ARG A 140 9.62 -8.05 11.70
N ARG A 141 8.47 -8.42 11.12
CA ARG A 141 7.17 -8.47 11.81
C ARG A 141 6.54 -9.86 11.86
N GLY A 142 7.19 -10.85 11.30
CA GLY A 142 6.94 -12.30 11.37
C GLY A 142 5.49 -12.78 11.24
N ASN A 143 4.57 -12.26 12.04
CA ASN A 143 3.22 -12.78 12.21
C ASN A 143 2.08 -11.81 11.85
N GLU A 144 2.38 -10.70 11.17
CA GLU A 144 1.31 -9.74 10.79
C GLU A 144 0.55 -10.20 9.55
N PHE A 145 1.22 -10.90 8.64
CA PHE A 145 0.62 -11.42 7.42
C PHE A 145 0.56 -12.94 7.43
N ASP A 146 -0.62 -13.49 7.11
CA ASP A 146 -0.85 -14.93 7.07
C ASP A 146 -0.25 -15.56 5.82
N HIS A 147 -0.30 -14.86 4.68
CA HIS A 147 0.30 -15.28 3.42
C HIS A 147 0.91 -14.11 2.67
N ALA A 148 1.93 -14.41 1.86
CA ALA A 148 2.58 -13.44 0.97
C ALA A 148 2.75 -14.02 -0.42
N THR A 149 2.41 -13.21 -1.43
CA THR A 149 2.61 -13.51 -2.84
C THR A 149 3.47 -12.44 -3.48
N PHE A 150 4.43 -12.84 -4.29
CA PHE A 150 5.35 -11.93 -4.96
C PHE A 150 5.21 -12.03 -6.47
N SER A 151 5.06 -10.89 -7.13
CA SER A 151 5.01 -10.74 -8.58
C SER A 151 6.24 -9.97 -9.05
N ALA A 152 7.12 -10.61 -9.81
CA ALA A 152 8.36 -10.02 -10.34
C ALA A 152 9.13 -9.19 -9.28
N PRO A 153 9.42 -9.76 -8.09
CA PRO A 153 9.99 -9.00 -6.99
C PRO A 153 11.40 -8.52 -7.29
N MET A 154 11.70 -7.29 -6.88
CA MET A 154 13.03 -6.70 -6.99
C MET A 154 13.90 -7.20 -5.83
N TRP A 155 14.65 -8.27 -6.03
CA TRP A 155 15.56 -8.80 -4.99
C TRP A 155 16.90 -8.08 -4.90
N GLY A 156 17.28 -7.34 -5.94
CA GLY A 156 18.50 -6.54 -5.99
C GLY A 156 18.53 -5.69 -7.25
N ILE A 157 19.45 -4.74 -7.27
CA ILE A 157 19.79 -3.94 -8.45
C ILE A 157 21.28 -4.13 -8.69
N GLU A 158 21.66 -4.63 -9.87
CA GLU A 158 23.05 -4.64 -10.29
C GLU A 158 23.41 -3.26 -10.83
N PHE A 159 24.44 -2.67 -10.25
CA PHE A 159 25.08 -1.48 -10.78
C PHE A 159 26.28 -1.95 -11.60
N GLY A 160 26.20 -1.84 -12.93
CA GLY A 160 27.29 -2.15 -13.86
C GLY A 160 28.42 -1.14 -13.78
#